data_1bd49083deeefadf37dcc570bba6343f
#
_entry.id   1bd49083deeefadf37dcc570bba6343f
#
_cell.length_a   1.000
_cell.length_b   1.000
_cell.length_c   1.000
_cell.angle_alpha   90.00
_cell.angle_beta   90.00
_cell.angle_gamma   90.00
#
_symmetry.space_group_name_H-M   'P 1'
#
loop_
_entity.id
_entity.type
_entity.pdbx_description
1 polymer ?
#
loop_
_entity_poly.entity_id
_entity_poly.type
_entity_poly.pdbx_seq_one_letter_code
_entity_poly.pdbx_strand_id
1 'polypeptide(L)'
;GRGFLYGLYQKKLRRQLEGQQLPRHVAMIIDGNRRWAKLKDLETAAHGHRAGAAKYREFLVWCDDLDISVATLYLLSTDNLTGRSPEELTELFTIIGDLAEDLSHFRDWRVQHVGSDAGLPEQLKSQLKAAHERTASNTGLHVNLAIGYGGRHEIAEAMRRIVRNHSDEGHSLEALAELL
;
A
#
# COMPACT_ATOMS: atom_id res chain seq x y z
N GLY A 1 12.08 6.89 -30.01
CA GLY A 1 13.19 5.96 -29.77
C GLY A 1 13.19 5.24 -28.42
N ARG A 2 13.14 5.93 -27.27
CA ARG A 2 13.26 5.29 -25.93
C ARG A 2 12.09 4.33 -25.60
N GLY A 3 10.87 4.65 -25.96
CA GLY A 3 9.70 3.81 -25.66
C GLY A 3 9.69 2.46 -26.41
N PHE A 4 10.19 2.42 -27.63
CA PHE A 4 10.26 1.18 -28.41
C PHE A 4 11.29 0.19 -27.83
N LEU A 5 12.48 0.68 -27.48
CA LEU A 5 13.51 -0.14 -26.85
C LEU A 5 13.07 -0.67 -25.49
N TYR A 6 12.35 0.15 -24.71
CA TYR A 6 11.79 -0.25 -23.43
C TYR A 6 10.75 -1.35 -23.58
N GLY A 7 9.86 -1.25 -24.58
CA GLY A 7 8.87 -2.29 -24.89
C GLY A 7 9.50 -3.63 -25.33
N LEU A 8 10.60 -3.59 -26.09
CA LEU A 8 11.34 -4.80 -26.44
C LEU A 8 12.00 -5.45 -25.22
N TYR A 9 12.57 -4.62 -24.33
CA TYR A 9 13.18 -5.10 -23.10
C TYR A 9 12.14 -5.74 -22.16
N GLN A 10 10.98 -5.12 -21.99
CA GLN A 10 9.87 -5.70 -21.22
C GLN A 10 9.41 -7.06 -21.79
N LYS A 11 9.27 -7.17 -23.11
CA LYS A 11 8.93 -8.47 -23.75
C LYS A 11 9.99 -9.54 -23.49
N LYS A 12 11.27 -9.16 -23.51
CA LYS A 12 12.37 -10.08 -23.20
C LYS A 12 12.30 -10.56 -21.76
N LEU A 13 12.11 -9.64 -20.80
CA LEU A 13 11.98 -9.98 -19.37
C LEU A 13 10.77 -10.89 -19.13
N ARG A 14 9.63 -10.58 -19.73
CA ARG A 14 8.42 -11.41 -19.62
C ARG A 14 8.67 -12.85 -20.08
N ARG A 15 9.34 -13.05 -21.22
CA ARG A 15 9.72 -14.38 -21.71
C ARG A 15 10.67 -15.12 -20.76
N GLN A 16 11.57 -14.41 -20.07
CA GLN A 16 12.46 -15.02 -19.09
C GLN A 16 11.71 -15.48 -17.83
N LEU A 17 10.57 -14.87 -17.52
CA LEU A 17 9.71 -15.24 -16.39
C LEU A 17 8.73 -16.38 -16.73
N GLU A 18 8.49 -16.64 -18.02
CA GLU A 18 7.64 -17.74 -18.46
C GLU A 18 8.18 -19.09 -17.94
N GLY A 19 7.33 -19.85 -17.25
CA GLY A 19 7.72 -21.15 -16.66
C GLY A 19 8.54 -21.06 -15.36
N GLN A 20 8.83 -19.87 -14.86
CA GLN A 20 9.47 -19.69 -13.56
C GLN A 20 8.42 -19.67 -12.42
N GLN A 21 8.84 -20.09 -11.23
CA GLN A 21 8.01 -19.93 -10.04
C GLN A 21 8.06 -18.48 -9.58
N LEU A 22 6.98 -17.74 -9.79
CA LEU A 22 6.84 -16.35 -9.37
C LEU A 22 6.35 -16.24 -7.91
N PRO A 23 6.66 -15.15 -7.22
CA PRO A 23 6.11 -14.90 -5.90
C PRO A 23 4.59 -14.72 -5.98
N ARG A 24 3.87 -15.20 -4.97
CA ARG A 24 2.42 -15.05 -4.87
C ARG A 24 2.02 -13.68 -4.32
N HIS A 25 2.90 -13.03 -3.59
CA HIS A 25 2.70 -11.73 -2.98
C HIS A 25 3.94 -10.86 -3.19
N VAL A 26 3.75 -9.68 -3.72
CA VAL A 26 4.80 -8.68 -3.93
C VAL A 26 4.41 -7.38 -3.22
N ALA A 27 5.37 -6.76 -2.56
CA ALA A 27 5.16 -5.47 -1.91
C ALA A 27 6.05 -4.40 -2.54
N MET A 28 5.53 -3.17 -2.62
CA MET A 28 6.25 -2.02 -3.16
C MET A 28 6.24 -0.84 -2.20
N ILE A 29 7.43 -0.28 -1.98
CA ILE A 29 7.63 1.01 -1.31
C ILE A 29 8.18 1.97 -2.34
N ILE A 30 7.47 3.05 -2.65
CA ILE A 30 7.98 4.12 -3.51
C ILE A 30 8.63 5.18 -2.62
N ASP A 31 9.96 5.15 -2.57
CA ASP A 31 10.77 6.15 -1.88
C ASP A 31 11.39 7.16 -2.85
N GLY A 32 11.74 8.33 -2.34
CA GLY A 32 12.45 9.38 -3.05
C GLY A 32 11.57 10.38 -3.77
N ASN A 33 10.25 10.35 -3.64
CA ASN A 33 9.32 11.28 -4.30
C ASN A 33 9.67 12.75 -4.05
N ARG A 34 10.01 13.13 -2.82
CA ARG A 34 10.44 14.50 -2.45
C ARG A 34 11.78 14.87 -3.09
N ARG A 35 12.75 13.94 -3.11
CA ARG A 35 14.05 14.15 -3.75
C ARG A 35 13.90 14.31 -5.26
N TRP A 36 13.05 13.49 -5.87
CA TRP A 36 12.76 13.57 -7.30
C TRP A 36 12.09 14.89 -7.68
N ALA A 37 11.11 15.36 -6.89
CA ALA A 37 10.46 16.64 -7.13
C ALA A 37 11.47 17.80 -7.08
N LYS A 38 12.37 17.83 -6.10
CA LYS A 38 13.45 18.81 -6.01
C LYS A 38 14.40 18.79 -7.21
N LEU A 39 14.78 17.59 -7.69
CA LEU A 39 15.67 17.44 -8.86
C LEU A 39 15.02 17.89 -10.17
N LYS A 40 13.70 17.97 -10.21
CA LYS A 40 12.91 18.42 -11.38
C LYS A 40 12.45 19.85 -11.28
N ASP A 41 12.91 20.60 -10.28
CA ASP A 41 12.50 21.99 -9.99
C ASP A 41 10.96 22.14 -9.92
N LEU A 42 10.29 21.10 -9.39
CA LEU A 42 8.85 21.13 -9.18
C LEU A 42 8.52 21.89 -7.91
N GLU A 43 7.52 22.75 -7.97
CA GLU A 43 7.18 23.72 -6.91
C GLU A 43 6.83 23.04 -5.57
N THR A 44 6.27 21.83 -5.61
CA THR A 44 5.81 21.15 -4.40
C THR A 44 6.17 19.67 -4.37
N ALA A 45 6.25 19.10 -3.17
CA ALA A 45 6.39 17.65 -2.96
C ALA A 45 5.20 16.85 -3.54
N ALA A 46 4.02 17.47 -3.64
CA ALA A 46 2.81 16.86 -4.20
C ALA A 46 3.01 16.37 -5.64
N HIS A 47 3.77 17.09 -6.47
CA HIS A 47 4.09 16.63 -7.83
C HIS A 47 4.86 15.31 -7.82
N GLY A 48 5.80 15.16 -6.89
CA GLY A 48 6.52 13.91 -6.69
C GLY A 48 5.61 12.77 -6.22
N HIS A 49 4.70 13.05 -5.29
CA HIS A 49 3.76 12.07 -4.77
C HIS A 49 2.76 11.61 -5.84
N ARG A 50 2.23 12.52 -6.67
CA ARG A 50 1.35 12.17 -7.80
C ARG A 50 2.07 11.34 -8.86
N ALA A 51 3.31 11.67 -9.19
CA ALA A 51 4.13 10.86 -10.10
C ALA A 51 4.38 9.47 -9.53
N GLY A 52 4.58 9.34 -8.21
CA GLY A 52 4.68 8.07 -7.51
C GLY A 52 3.38 7.26 -7.58
N ALA A 53 2.22 7.91 -7.40
CA ALA A 53 0.91 7.24 -7.49
C ALA A 53 0.69 6.60 -8.88
N ALA A 54 1.06 7.29 -9.95
CA ALA A 54 1.00 6.73 -11.31
C ALA A 54 1.89 5.49 -11.47
N LYS A 55 3.03 5.43 -10.77
CA LYS A 55 3.90 4.25 -10.78
C LYS A 55 3.33 3.06 -10.02
N TYR A 56 2.55 3.27 -8.99
CA TYR A 56 1.83 2.18 -8.33
C TYR A 56 0.88 1.46 -9.30
N ARG A 57 0.10 2.21 -10.09
CA ARG A 57 -0.80 1.60 -11.06
C ARG A 57 -0.05 0.79 -12.11
N GLU A 58 1.05 1.30 -12.65
CA GLU A 58 1.90 0.59 -13.61
C GLU A 58 2.44 -0.73 -13.01
N PHE A 59 2.92 -0.68 -11.78
CA PHE A 59 3.38 -1.85 -11.03
C PHE A 59 2.28 -2.89 -10.83
N LEU A 60 1.07 -2.46 -10.43
CA LEU A 60 -0.06 -3.37 -10.24
C LEU A 60 -0.49 -4.06 -11.53
N VAL A 61 -0.44 -3.33 -12.67
CA VAL A 61 -0.69 -3.93 -13.99
C VAL A 61 0.33 -5.03 -14.29
N TRP A 62 1.60 -4.84 -13.96
CA TRP A 62 2.60 -5.88 -14.13
C TRP A 62 2.36 -7.09 -13.22
N CYS A 63 1.97 -6.85 -11.97
CA CYS A 63 1.61 -7.93 -11.04
C CYS A 63 0.45 -8.78 -11.60
N ASP A 64 -0.62 -8.12 -12.03
CA ASP A 64 -1.81 -8.74 -12.60
C ASP A 64 -1.49 -9.51 -13.89
N ASP A 65 -0.71 -8.90 -14.78
CA ASP A 65 -0.28 -9.54 -16.04
C ASP A 65 0.66 -10.76 -15.84
N LEU A 66 1.25 -10.90 -14.66
CA LEU A 66 2.10 -12.02 -14.27
C LEU A 66 1.40 -13.02 -13.34
N ASP A 67 0.08 -12.93 -13.19
CA ASP A 67 -0.73 -13.79 -12.31
C ASP A 67 -0.28 -13.79 -10.83
N ILE A 68 0.30 -12.67 -10.37
CA ILE A 68 0.59 -12.46 -8.95
C ILE A 68 -0.72 -12.21 -8.21
N SER A 69 -0.98 -12.99 -7.17
CA SER A 69 -2.27 -12.99 -6.49
C SER A 69 -2.48 -11.79 -5.56
N VAL A 70 -1.41 -11.28 -4.94
CA VAL A 70 -1.48 -10.21 -3.94
C VAL A 70 -0.38 -9.18 -4.17
N ALA A 71 -0.75 -7.91 -4.12
CA ALA A 71 0.21 -6.79 -4.11
C ALA A 71 -0.07 -5.87 -2.91
N THR A 72 0.99 -5.48 -2.20
CA THR A 72 0.89 -4.50 -1.11
C THR A 72 1.64 -3.22 -1.48
N LEU A 73 0.95 -2.10 -1.39
CA LEU A 73 1.52 -0.77 -1.62
C LEU A 73 1.73 -0.09 -0.26
N TYR A 74 2.98 0.15 0.11
CA TYR A 74 3.31 0.91 1.32
C TYR A 74 3.23 2.40 1.03
N LEU A 75 2.14 3.05 1.51
CA LEU A 75 1.81 4.43 1.16
C LEU A 75 2.19 5.41 2.27
N LEU A 76 1.84 5.11 3.53
CA LEU A 76 2.02 6.03 4.64
C LEU A 76 2.20 5.29 5.97
N SER A 77 3.38 5.41 6.59
CA SER A 77 3.65 4.82 7.90
C SER A 77 3.14 5.68 9.06
N THR A 78 3.04 5.10 10.26
CA THR A 78 2.75 5.85 11.49
C THR A 78 3.80 6.95 11.76
N ASP A 79 5.07 6.69 11.46
CA ASP A 79 6.14 7.68 11.59
C ASP A 79 5.96 8.84 10.61
N ASN A 80 5.44 8.57 9.41
CA ASN A 80 5.11 9.62 8.45
C ASN A 80 3.94 10.49 8.92
N LEU A 81 2.93 9.91 9.57
CA LEU A 81 1.79 10.65 10.13
C LEU A 81 2.22 11.66 11.20
N THR A 82 3.25 11.34 11.97
CA THR A 82 3.77 12.21 13.03
C THR A 82 4.90 13.12 12.58
N GLY A 83 5.65 12.74 11.54
CA GLY A 83 6.88 13.43 11.13
C GLY A 83 6.73 14.36 9.93
N ARG A 84 5.58 14.41 9.24
CA ARG A 84 5.33 15.30 8.11
C ARG A 84 4.54 16.54 8.51
N SER A 85 4.65 17.61 7.72
CA SER A 85 3.84 18.81 7.96
C SER A 85 2.36 18.56 7.69
N PRO A 86 1.44 19.31 8.33
CA PRO A 86 0.00 19.19 8.09
C PRO A 86 -0.38 19.40 6.62
N GLU A 87 0.30 20.30 5.93
CA GLU A 87 0.07 20.62 4.52
C GLU A 87 0.44 19.42 3.63
N GLU A 88 1.63 18.83 3.86
CA GLU A 88 2.08 17.64 3.13
C GLU A 88 1.16 16.44 3.40
N LEU A 89 0.70 16.25 4.63
CA LEU A 89 -0.24 15.19 4.98
C LEU A 89 -1.59 15.37 4.27
N THR A 90 -2.12 16.59 4.23
CA THR A 90 -3.39 16.88 3.54
C THR A 90 -3.31 16.51 2.05
N GLU A 91 -2.22 16.88 1.39
CA GLU A 91 -1.98 16.51 -0.01
C GLU A 91 -1.85 14.99 -0.19
N LEU A 92 -1.11 14.32 0.69
CA LEU A 92 -0.95 12.87 0.64
C LEU A 92 -2.28 12.14 0.85
N PHE A 93 -3.10 12.57 1.81
CA PHE A 93 -4.42 11.98 2.03
C PHE A 93 -5.32 12.11 0.80
N THR A 94 -5.28 13.25 0.11
CA THR A 94 -6.00 13.45 -1.15
C THR A 94 -5.50 12.49 -2.22
N ILE A 95 -4.18 12.40 -2.43
CA ILE A 95 -3.58 11.53 -3.44
C ILE A 95 -3.87 10.06 -3.16
N ILE A 96 -3.84 9.64 -1.90
CA ILE A 96 -4.15 8.26 -1.50
C ILE A 96 -5.65 7.96 -1.72
N GLY A 97 -6.54 8.89 -1.38
CA GLY A 97 -7.97 8.76 -1.63
C GLY A 97 -8.28 8.62 -3.13
N ASP A 98 -7.69 9.48 -3.96
CA ASP A 98 -7.82 9.44 -5.41
C ASP A 98 -7.27 8.11 -5.98
N LEU A 99 -6.13 7.64 -5.47
CA LEU A 99 -5.56 6.35 -5.85
C LEU A 99 -6.50 5.19 -5.51
N ALA A 100 -7.05 5.15 -4.29
CA ALA A 100 -7.98 4.10 -3.87
C ALA A 100 -9.25 4.07 -4.74
N GLU A 101 -9.79 5.25 -5.04
CA GLU A 101 -10.94 5.40 -5.94
C GLU A 101 -10.62 4.89 -7.35
N ASP A 102 -9.50 5.34 -7.93
CA ASP A 102 -9.06 4.94 -9.28
C ASP A 102 -8.84 3.42 -9.38
N LEU A 103 -8.15 2.83 -8.41
CA LEU A 103 -7.89 1.39 -8.37
C LEU A 103 -9.18 0.57 -8.20
N SER A 104 -10.18 1.08 -7.47
CA SER A 104 -11.45 0.40 -7.24
C SER A 104 -12.34 0.31 -8.48
N HIS A 105 -12.06 1.10 -9.51
CA HIS A 105 -12.74 1.08 -10.82
C HIS A 105 -11.94 0.40 -11.94
N PHE A 106 -10.74 -0.07 -11.61
CA PHE A 106 -9.82 -0.57 -12.63
C PHE A 106 -9.71 -2.09 -12.59
N ARG A 107 -10.08 -2.76 -13.68
CA ARG A 107 -10.09 -4.22 -13.80
C ARG A 107 -10.93 -4.91 -12.70
N ASP A 108 -10.72 -6.20 -12.46
CA ASP A 108 -11.36 -6.98 -11.40
C ASP A 108 -10.49 -7.06 -10.14
N TRP A 109 -9.86 -5.95 -9.76
CA TRP A 109 -9.02 -5.90 -8.59
C TRP A 109 -9.82 -5.73 -7.30
N ARG A 110 -9.38 -6.40 -6.25
CA ARG A 110 -9.94 -6.26 -4.90
C ARG A 110 -9.07 -5.34 -4.08
N VAL A 111 -9.59 -4.21 -3.66
CA VAL A 111 -8.86 -3.18 -2.91
C VAL A 111 -9.19 -3.27 -1.42
N GLN A 112 -8.15 -3.23 -0.58
CA GLN A 112 -8.29 -3.28 0.88
C GLN A 112 -7.29 -2.35 1.55
N HIS A 113 -7.76 -1.59 2.56
CA HIS A 113 -6.88 -0.88 3.50
C HIS A 113 -6.33 -1.86 4.54
N VAL A 114 -5.03 -1.77 4.82
CA VAL A 114 -4.35 -2.47 5.91
C VAL A 114 -3.55 -1.47 6.74
N GLY A 115 -3.61 -1.58 8.06
CA GLY A 115 -2.99 -0.65 9.00
C GLY A 115 -4.01 0.00 9.93
N SER A 116 -3.59 1.03 10.64
CA SER A 116 -4.40 1.74 11.62
C SER A 116 -5.14 2.93 11.00
N ASP A 117 -6.42 3.11 11.36
CA ASP A 117 -7.21 4.30 11.01
C ASP A 117 -6.85 5.53 11.87
N ALA A 118 -6.07 5.34 12.92
CA ALA A 118 -5.70 6.42 13.83
C ALA A 118 -4.93 7.53 13.10
N GLY A 119 -5.41 8.76 13.23
CA GLY A 119 -4.83 9.93 12.58
C GLY A 119 -5.22 10.12 11.11
N LEU A 120 -6.05 9.25 10.53
CA LEU A 120 -6.58 9.44 9.18
C LEU A 120 -7.84 10.32 9.21
N PRO A 121 -8.00 11.27 8.25
CA PRO A 121 -9.21 12.06 8.12
C PRO A 121 -10.44 11.19 7.78
N GLU A 122 -11.61 11.58 8.25
CA GLU A 122 -12.86 10.87 7.98
C GLU A 122 -13.15 10.72 6.48
N GLN A 123 -12.81 11.73 5.69
CA GLN A 123 -12.94 11.67 4.24
C GLN A 123 -12.14 10.52 3.64
N LEU A 124 -10.86 10.37 4.03
CA LEU A 124 -10.01 9.28 3.54
C LEU A 124 -10.53 7.91 4.00
N LYS A 125 -10.94 7.79 5.27
CA LYS A 125 -11.55 6.55 5.78
C LYS A 125 -12.78 6.14 4.97
N SER A 126 -13.64 7.10 4.66
CA SER A 126 -14.84 6.88 3.84
C SER A 126 -14.49 6.43 2.42
N GLN A 127 -13.48 7.04 1.78
CA GLN A 127 -13.02 6.66 0.45
C GLN A 127 -12.43 5.24 0.44
N LEU A 128 -11.60 4.90 1.43
CA LEU A 128 -11.02 3.56 1.57
C LEU A 128 -12.10 2.49 1.79
N LYS A 129 -13.07 2.80 2.64
CA LYS A 129 -14.23 1.93 2.89
C LYS A 129 -15.05 1.72 1.62
N ALA A 130 -15.37 2.79 0.89
CA ALA A 130 -16.13 2.72 -0.36
C ALA A 130 -15.39 1.90 -1.43
N ALA A 131 -14.07 2.07 -1.55
CA ALA A 131 -13.24 1.28 -2.47
C ALA A 131 -13.25 -0.21 -2.11
N HIS A 132 -13.16 -0.53 -0.81
CA HIS A 132 -13.26 -1.91 -0.32
C HIS A 132 -14.62 -2.53 -0.62
N GLU A 133 -15.73 -1.85 -0.26
CA GLU A 133 -17.10 -2.33 -0.47
C GLU A 133 -17.40 -2.55 -1.96
N ARG A 134 -16.99 -1.62 -2.83
CA ARG A 134 -17.16 -1.71 -4.29
C ARG A 134 -16.48 -2.93 -4.89
N THR A 135 -15.32 -3.30 -4.34
CA THR A 135 -14.48 -4.37 -4.89
C THR A 135 -14.53 -5.67 -4.09
N ALA A 136 -15.40 -5.77 -3.09
CA ALA A 136 -15.43 -6.90 -2.16
C ALA A 136 -15.71 -8.26 -2.83
N SER A 137 -16.47 -8.27 -3.95
CA SER A 137 -16.78 -9.47 -4.73
C SER A 137 -15.78 -9.75 -5.85
N ASN A 138 -14.81 -8.88 -6.09
CA ASN A 138 -13.82 -9.06 -7.15
C ASN A 138 -12.85 -10.19 -6.80
N THR A 139 -12.43 -10.93 -7.82
CA THR A 139 -11.62 -12.15 -7.69
C THR A 139 -10.22 -12.04 -8.31
N GLY A 140 -9.91 -10.92 -8.94
CA GLY A 140 -8.61 -10.63 -9.53
C GLY A 140 -7.52 -10.29 -8.49
N LEU A 141 -6.54 -9.48 -8.90
CA LEU A 141 -5.43 -9.07 -8.04
C LEU A 141 -5.93 -8.45 -6.73
N HIS A 142 -5.49 -8.99 -5.60
CA HIS A 142 -5.78 -8.44 -4.28
C HIS A 142 -4.76 -7.34 -3.96
N VAL A 143 -5.21 -6.10 -3.87
CA VAL A 143 -4.39 -4.91 -3.62
C VAL A 143 -4.57 -4.43 -2.19
N ASN A 144 -3.52 -4.53 -1.38
CA ASN A 144 -3.46 -3.96 -0.05
C ASN A 144 -2.86 -2.56 -0.10
N LEU A 145 -3.58 -1.57 0.41
CA LEU A 145 -3.11 -0.22 0.63
C LEU A 145 -2.66 -0.09 2.09
N ALA A 146 -1.35 -0.14 2.34
CA ALA A 146 -0.79 -0.06 3.68
C ALA A 146 -0.66 1.41 4.11
N ILE A 147 -1.55 1.83 5.01
CA ILE A 147 -1.67 3.20 5.52
C ILE A 147 -1.77 3.13 7.04
N GLY A 148 -0.98 3.94 7.75
CA GLY A 148 -0.94 3.87 9.21
C GLY A 148 -0.27 2.59 9.72
N TYR A 149 0.67 2.04 8.95
CA TYR A 149 1.43 0.85 9.32
C TYR A 149 2.67 1.23 10.15
N GLY A 150 3.07 0.32 11.06
CA GLY A 150 4.28 0.50 11.86
C GLY A 150 4.51 -0.71 12.75
N GLY A 151 5.65 -1.39 12.59
CA GLY A 151 5.93 -2.64 13.28
C GLY A 151 5.82 -2.57 14.81
N ARG A 152 6.33 -1.48 15.42
CA ARG A 152 6.19 -1.27 16.87
C ARG A 152 4.73 -1.10 17.29
N HIS A 153 3.94 -0.39 16.48
CA HIS A 153 2.52 -0.18 16.74
C HIS A 153 1.75 -1.48 16.64
N GLU A 154 2.00 -2.28 15.61
CA GLU A 154 1.36 -3.58 15.38
C GLU A 154 1.66 -4.57 16.49
N ILE A 155 2.92 -4.65 16.94
CA ILE A 155 3.32 -5.48 18.08
C ILE A 155 2.59 -5.03 19.36
N ALA A 156 2.58 -3.71 19.64
CA ALA A 156 1.89 -3.17 20.80
C ALA A 156 0.38 -3.45 20.78
N GLU A 157 -0.26 -3.33 19.61
CA GLU A 157 -1.68 -3.65 19.46
C GLU A 157 -1.97 -5.16 19.58
N ALA A 158 -1.09 -6.00 19.05
CA ALA A 158 -1.19 -7.46 19.23
C ALA A 158 -1.10 -7.81 20.73
N MET A 159 -0.12 -7.26 21.43
CA MET A 159 0.04 -7.44 22.89
C MET A 159 -1.19 -6.95 23.66
N ARG A 160 -1.72 -5.76 23.33
CA ARG A 160 -2.94 -5.24 23.98
C ARG A 160 -4.15 -6.15 23.76
N ARG A 161 -4.28 -6.73 22.56
CA ARG A 161 -5.35 -7.71 22.25
C ARG A 161 -5.21 -8.98 23.09
N ILE A 162 -4.00 -9.52 23.19
CA ILE A 162 -3.69 -10.70 24.00
C ILE A 162 -4.05 -10.43 25.46
N VAL A 163 -3.57 -9.33 26.03
CA VAL A 163 -3.84 -8.95 27.43
C VAL A 163 -5.35 -8.77 27.66
N ARG A 164 -6.07 -8.09 26.78
CA ARG A 164 -7.53 -7.91 26.94
C ARG A 164 -8.32 -9.20 26.87
N ASN A 165 -7.92 -10.12 26.01
CA ASN A 165 -8.66 -11.36 25.79
C ASN A 165 -8.33 -12.43 26.86
N HIS A 166 -7.20 -12.29 27.55
CA HIS A 166 -6.71 -13.29 28.52
C HIS A 166 -6.49 -12.71 29.93
N SER A 167 -6.98 -11.50 30.19
CA SER A 167 -6.82 -10.83 31.50
C SER A 167 -7.44 -11.63 32.66
N ASP A 168 -8.37 -12.52 32.38
CA ASP A 168 -9.09 -13.32 33.41
C ASP A 168 -8.45 -14.70 33.66
N GLU A 169 -7.46 -15.13 32.87
CA GLU A 169 -6.96 -16.51 32.90
C GLU A 169 -5.55 -16.70 33.53
N GLY A 170 -4.94 -15.65 34.08
CA GLY A 170 -3.67 -15.76 34.81
C GLY A 170 -2.50 -16.38 34.04
N HIS A 171 -2.43 -16.18 32.75
CA HIS A 171 -1.39 -16.73 31.88
C HIS A 171 0.00 -16.14 32.20
N SER A 172 1.01 -17.03 32.19
CA SER A 172 2.41 -16.61 32.29
C SER A 172 2.85 -15.83 31.03
N LEU A 173 3.91 -15.03 31.16
CA LEU A 173 4.49 -14.32 30.01
C LEU A 173 4.94 -15.29 28.90
N GLU A 174 5.37 -16.52 29.27
CA GLU A 174 5.75 -17.57 28.34
C GLU A 174 4.54 -18.05 27.50
N ALA A 175 3.39 -18.27 28.15
CA ALA A 175 2.17 -18.66 27.45
C ALA A 175 1.64 -17.56 26.52
N LEU A 176 1.82 -16.28 26.88
CA LEU A 176 1.47 -15.14 26.03
C LEU A 176 2.42 -14.99 24.84
N ALA A 177 3.69 -15.36 24.99
CA ALA A 177 4.69 -15.32 23.92
C ALA A 177 4.43 -16.37 22.82
N GLU A 178 3.82 -17.50 23.17
CA GLU A 178 3.44 -18.55 22.20
C GLU A 178 2.24 -18.15 21.31
N LEU A 179 1.52 -17.07 21.67
CA LEU A 179 0.38 -16.56 20.91
C LEU A 179 0.76 -15.46 19.87
N LEU A 180 2.03 -15.04 19.83
CA LEU A 180 2.58 -14.07 18.90
C LEU A 180 3.17 -14.76 17.67
#